data_4404f363a7e197c072eaaba9018e008d
#
_entry.id   4404f363a7e197c072eaaba9018e008d
#
_cell.length_a   1.000
_cell.length_b   1.000
_cell.length_c   1.000
_cell.angle_alpha   90.00
_cell.angle_beta   90.00
_cell.angle_gamma   90.00
#
_symmetry.space_group_name_H-M   'P 1'
#
loop_
_entity.id
_entity.type
_entity.pdbx_description
1 polymer ?
#
loop_
_entity_poly.entity_id
_entity_poly.type
_entity_poly.pdbx_seq_one_letter_code
_entity_poly.pdbx_strand_id
1 'polypeptide(L)'
;KSEGRHSTENIDIVPKEGGSGLDIYVKPFTKNENVHIPALITQDGVSEVVYNDFHIGEGAEIEIIAGCGIHNCGCDDSVHEGIHRFFLGKNSKVVYIEKHIGEGDGSGKRIINPQTHVEAEENAYIEMDTVQLKGVDSTKRVSSAKLGPGATIVIKEKIMTHGHQTAE
;
A
#
# COMPACT_ATOMS: atom_id res chain seq x y z
N LYS A 1 17.36 -1.58 -1.64
CA LYS A 1 17.76 -2.27 -0.39
C LYS A 1 16.87 -1.75 0.72
N SER A 2 15.96 -2.57 1.23
CA SER A 2 15.13 -2.14 2.35
C SER A 2 15.96 -2.25 3.62
N GLU A 3 16.19 -1.12 4.27
CA GLU A 3 16.85 -1.03 5.56
C GLU A 3 15.77 -0.81 6.63
N GLY A 4 15.92 -1.41 7.80
CA GLY A 4 15.09 -1.12 8.97
C GLY A 4 13.74 -1.85 9.03
N ARG A 5 13.75 -3.17 8.91
CA ARG A 5 12.58 -3.98 9.28
C ARG A 5 12.59 -4.24 10.78
N HIS A 6 11.55 -3.83 11.45
CA HIS A 6 11.39 -4.07 12.87
C HIS A 6 10.04 -4.78 13.11
N SER A 7 10.11 -6.09 13.33
CA SER A 7 8.99 -6.83 13.90
C SER A 7 8.83 -6.47 15.38
N THR A 8 7.61 -6.54 15.87
CA THR A 8 7.30 -6.40 17.31
C THR A 8 6.93 -7.76 17.88
N GLU A 9 6.53 -7.81 19.14
CA GLU A 9 6.00 -9.06 19.74
C GLU A 9 4.71 -9.52 19.00
N ASN A 10 3.91 -8.59 18.49
CA ASN A 10 2.60 -8.86 17.93
C ASN A 10 2.55 -8.73 16.39
N ILE A 11 3.56 -8.13 15.78
CA ILE A 11 3.62 -7.91 14.33
C ILE A 11 4.94 -8.45 13.78
N ASP A 12 4.84 -9.38 12.86
CA ASP A 12 5.98 -9.95 12.15
C ASP A 12 6.02 -9.46 10.70
N ILE A 13 7.18 -8.93 10.28
CA ILE A 13 7.41 -8.39 8.94
C ILE A 13 8.49 -9.21 8.26
N VAL A 14 8.10 -10.03 7.30
CA VAL A 14 8.96 -11.00 6.63
C VAL A 14 9.12 -10.64 5.16
N PRO A 15 10.36 -10.67 4.61
CA PRO A 15 10.54 -10.57 3.15
C PRO A 15 9.90 -11.75 2.45
N LYS A 16 9.26 -11.51 1.31
CA LYS A 16 8.77 -12.60 0.47
C LYS A 16 9.93 -13.44 -0.08
N GLU A 17 9.76 -14.76 -0.02
CA GLU A 17 10.69 -15.68 -0.65
C GLU A 17 10.60 -15.56 -2.17
N GLY A 18 11.75 -15.36 -2.82
CA GLY A 18 11.86 -15.33 -4.29
C GLY A 18 11.19 -14.16 -5.01
N GLY A 19 10.76 -13.12 -4.28
CA GLY A 19 10.07 -11.97 -4.86
C GLY A 19 10.40 -10.63 -4.20
N SER A 20 9.86 -9.55 -4.77
CA SER A 20 9.90 -8.22 -4.18
C SER A 20 8.66 -8.01 -3.32
N GLY A 21 8.84 -7.62 -2.06
CA GLY A 21 7.76 -7.27 -1.14
C GLY A 21 7.84 -7.96 0.22
N LEU A 22 6.73 -7.87 0.95
CA LEU A 22 6.67 -8.26 2.35
C LEU A 22 5.43 -9.11 2.63
N ASP A 23 5.56 -10.05 3.55
CA ASP A 23 4.46 -10.66 4.28
C ASP A 23 4.42 -10.06 5.69
N ILE A 24 3.29 -9.48 6.07
CA ILE A 24 3.08 -8.82 7.34
C ILE A 24 2.01 -9.60 8.11
N TYR A 25 2.38 -10.17 9.23
CA TYR A 25 1.49 -10.96 10.08
C TYR A 25 1.20 -10.21 11.36
N VAL A 26 -0.07 -9.90 11.61
CA VAL A 26 -0.56 -9.28 12.83
C VAL A 26 -1.29 -10.33 13.67
N LYS A 27 -0.84 -10.56 14.90
CA LYS A 27 -1.46 -11.54 15.79
C LYS A 27 -2.91 -11.17 16.14
N PRO A 28 -3.76 -12.14 16.44
CA PRO A 28 -5.11 -11.88 16.94
C PRO A 28 -5.10 -10.95 18.13
N PHE A 29 -6.12 -10.07 18.20
CA PHE A 29 -6.36 -9.12 19.30
C PHE A 29 -5.27 -8.08 19.55
N THR A 30 -4.31 -7.93 18.64
CA THR A 30 -3.32 -6.84 18.68
C THR A 30 -4.02 -5.49 18.62
N LYS A 31 -3.61 -4.55 19.50
CA LYS A 31 -4.16 -3.20 19.57
C LYS A 31 -3.07 -2.17 19.82
N ASN A 32 -3.33 -0.93 19.39
CA ASN A 32 -2.43 0.20 19.61
C ASN A 32 -1.03 0.03 18.99
N GLU A 33 -0.94 -0.73 17.91
CA GLU A 33 0.28 -0.87 17.11
C GLU A 33 0.04 -0.38 15.69
N ASN A 34 1.12 -0.03 15.00
CA ASN A 34 1.08 0.42 13.62
C ASN A 34 2.19 -0.22 12.79
N VAL A 35 2.00 -0.21 11.47
CA VAL A 35 2.95 -0.70 10.48
C VAL A 35 3.29 0.43 9.52
N HIS A 36 4.59 0.70 9.30
CA HIS A 36 5.07 1.66 8.33
C HIS A 36 5.78 0.96 7.18
N ILE A 37 5.36 1.25 5.94
CA ILE A 37 5.92 0.67 4.72
C ILE A 37 6.24 1.79 3.71
N PRO A 38 7.35 2.50 3.88
CA PRO A 38 7.79 3.47 2.88
C PRO A 38 8.46 2.77 1.70
N ALA A 39 8.12 3.20 0.48
CA ALA A 39 8.81 2.82 -0.76
C ALA A 39 9.26 4.09 -1.49
N LEU A 40 10.51 4.13 -1.92
CA LEU A 40 11.04 5.27 -2.65
C LEU A 40 11.95 4.79 -3.80
N ILE A 41 11.58 5.14 -5.02
CA ILE A 41 12.41 4.99 -6.20
C ILE A 41 13.22 6.28 -6.38
N THR A 42 14.56 6.14 -6.38
CA THR A 42 15.49 7.26 -6.51
C THR A 42 16.40 7.15 -7.74
N GLN A 43 16.20 6.14 -8.55
CA GLN A 43 16.94 5.92 -9.78
C GLN A 43 16.00 6.09 -10.98
N ASP A 44 16.50 6.73 -12.02
CA ASP A 44 15.76 6.94 -13.27
C ASP A 44 15.61 5.63 -14.05
N GLY A 45 14.52 5.48 -14.79
CA GLY A 45 14.26 4.33 -15.65
C GLY A 45 13.98 3.02 -14.90
N VAL A 46 13.68 3.08 -13.61
CA VAL A 46 13.33 1.90 -12.82
C VAL A 46 11.87 1.53 -13.01
N SER A 47 11.62 0.27 -13.35
CA SER A 47 10.29 -0.34 -13.29
C SER A 47 10.30 -1.48 -12.29
N GLU A 48 9.47 -1.38 -11.27
CA GLU A 48 9.38 -2.40 -10.23
C GLU A 48 7.93 -2.78 -9.91
N VAL A 49 7.74 -4.04 -9.53
CA VAL A 49 6.49 -4.56 -8.97
C VAL A 49 6.78 -5.08 -7.56
N VAL A 50 5.99 -4.64 -6.59
CA VAL A 50 6.15 -5.00 -5.17
C VAL A 50 4.86 -5.60 -4.64
N TYR A 51 4.95 -6.77 -4.01
CA TYR A 51 3.81 -7.48 -3.44
C TYR A 51 3.85 -7.41 -1.92
N ASN A 52 2.87 -6.76 -1.29
CA ASN A 52 2.75 -6.73 0.16
C ASN A 52 1.45 -7.42 0.60
N ASP A 53 1.58 -8.48 1.39
CA ASP A 53 0.45 -9.22 1.93
C ASP A 53 0.30 -8.95 3.42
N PHE A 54 -0.87 -8.50 3.81
CA PHE A 54 -1.21 -8.16 5.19
C PHE A 54 -2.17 -9.22 5.75
N HIS A 55 -1.69 -10.02 6.67
CA HIS A 55 -2.46 -11.05 7.36
C HIS A 55 -2.85 -10.53 8.74
N ILE A 56 -4.09 -10.09 8.88
CA ILE A 56 -4.60 -9.44 10.09
C ILE A 56 -5.40 -10.45 10.90
N GLY A 57 -4.93 -10.75 12.10
CA GLY A 57 -5.57 -11.70 13.00
C GLY A 57 -6.95 -11.26 13.48
N GLU A 58 -7.76 -12.21 13.93
CA GLU A 58 -9.09 -11.96 14.50
C GLU A 58 -9.04 -10.88 15.61
N GLY A 59 -9.97 -9.94 15.58
CA GLY A 59 -10.11 -8.89 16.58
C GLY A 59 -8.94 -7.92 16.70
N ALA A 60 -7.96 -7.97 15.80
CA ALA A 60 -6.87 -7.00 15.79
C ALA A 60 -7.34 -5.63 15.31
N GLU A 61 -6.82 -4.56 15.91
CA GLU A 61 -7.07 -3.17 15.53
C GLU A 61 -5.74 -2.47 15.30
N ILE A 62 -5.42 -2.13 14.06
CA ILE A 62 -4.13 -1.54 13.68
C ILE A 62 -4.27 -0.43 12.66
N GLU A 63 -3.26 0.44 12.62
CA GLU A 63 -3.04 1.41 11.55
C GLU A 63 -1.86 0.96 10.67
N ILE A 64 -2.03 1.05 9.37
CA ILE A 64 -0.98 0.77 8.38
C ILE A 64 -0.75 2.05 7.58
N ILE A 65 0.50 2.53 7.59
CA ILE A 65 0.90 3.72 6.85
C ILE A 65 1.85 3.28 5.75
N ALA A 66 1.39 3.37 4.51
CA ALA A 66 2.19 3.12 3.32
C ALA A 66 2.54 4.44 2.61
N GLY A 67 3.65 4.46 1.92
CA GLY A 67 4.04 5.61 1.13
C GLY A 67 4.86 5.19 -0.07
N CYS A 68 4.47 5.66 -1.26
CA CYS A 68 5.22 5.43 -2.49
C CYS A 68 5.67 6.78 -3.06
N GLY A 69 6.98 6.91 -3.25
CA GLY A 69 7.59 8.10 -3.86
C GLY A 69 8.42 7.71 -5.08
N ILE A 70 8.38 8.56 -6.10
CA ILE A 70 9.29 8.46 -7.24
C ILE A 70 10.01 9.80 -7.38
N HIS A 71 11.34 9.76 -7.26
CA HIS A 71 12.21 10.88 -7.58
C HIS A 71 12.91 10.58 -8.90
N ASN A 72 12.55 11.32 -9.96
CA ASN A 72 13.08 11.12 -11.31
C ASN A 72 13.66 12.44 -11.83
N CYS A 73 14.98 12.46 -12.06
CA CYS A 73 15.71 13.57 -12.67
C CYS A 73 16.25 13.25 -14.07
N GLY A 74 15.94 12.07 -14.60
CA GLY A 74 16.39 11.59 -15.92
C GLY A 74 15.35 11.75 -17.02
N CYS A 75 15.58 11.08 -18.14
CA CYS A 75 14.71 11.11 -19.31
C CYS A 75 13.88 9.83 -19.47
N ASP A 76 14.19 8.77 -18.76
CA ASP A 76 13.47 7.51 -18.82
C ASP A 76 12.34 7.46 -17.78
N ASP A 77 11.22 6.82 -18.15
CA ASP A 77 10.07 6.69 -17.25
C ASP A 77 10.38 5.78 -16.07
N SER A 78 9.95 6.18 -14.88
CA SER A 78 10.03 5.36 -13.67
C SER A 78 8.63 4.89 -13.26
N VAL A 79 8.49 3.58 -13.01
CA VAL A 79 7.21 2.93 -12.74
C VAL A 79 7.27 2.17 -11.42
N HIS A 80 6.29 2.42 -10.55
CA HIS A 80 6.06 1.64 -9.35
C HIS A 80 4.68 1.00 -9.37
N GLU A 81 4.63 -0.32 -9.27
CA GLU A 81 3.40 -1.08 -9.11
C GLU A 81 3.38 -1.73 -7.73
N GLY A 82 2.65 -1.14 -6.81
CA GLY A 82 2.41 -1.70 -5.47
C GLY A 82 1.16 -2.57 -5.49
N ILE A 83 1.30 -3.88 -5.27
CA ILE A 83 0.17 -4.81 -5.17
C ILE A 83 0.01 -5.17 -3.71
N HIS A 84 -1.06 -4.68 -3.09
CA HIS A 84 -1.36 -4.86 -1.68
C HIS A 84 -2.57 -5.78 -1.51
N ARG A 85 -2.37 -6.88 -0.79
CA ARG A 85 -3.45 -7.82 -0.46
C ARG A 85 -3.69 -7.83 1.04
N PHE A 86 -4.94 -7.63 1.42
CA PHE A 86 -5.37 -7.61 2.83
C PHE A 86 -6.24 -8.83 3.11
N PHE A 87 -5.80 -9.64 4.05
CA PHE A 87 -6.55 -10.78 4.57
C PHE A 87 -6.98 -10.44 5.99
N LEU A 88 -8.23 -10.08 6.18
CA LEU A 88 -8.77 -9.56 7.42
C LEU A 88 -9.53 -10.64 8.18
N GLY A 89 -9.02 -11.03 9.34
CA GLY A 89 -9.70 -11.95 10.24
C GLY A 89 -10.99 -11.38 10.81
N LYS A 90 -11.84 -12.22 11.37
CA LYS A 90 -13.14 -11.83 11.98
C LYS A 90 -12.98 -10.69 12.98
N ASN A 91 -13.93 -9.75 12.94
CA ASN A 91 -13.98 -8.63 13.88
C ASN A 91 -12.71 -7.74 13.89
N SER A 92 -11.82 -7.88 12.92
CA SER A 92 -10.64 -7.02 12.83
C SER A 92 -10.99 -5.63 12.31
N LYS A 93 -10.15 -4.65 12.65
CA LYS A 93 -10.30 -3.27 12.22
C LYS A 93 -8.97 -2.71 11.73
N VAL A 94 -8.92 -2.25 10.49
CA VAL A 94 -7.72 -1.68 9.87
C VAL A 94 -8.01 -0.27 9.38
N VAL A 95 -7.11 0.66 9.68
CA VAL A 95 -7.02 1.96 9.00
C VAL A 95 -5.76 1.92 8.15
N TYR A 96 -5.93 2.00 6.83
CA TYR A 96 -4.85 2.00 5.86
C TYR A 96 -4.71 3.39 5.23
N ILE A 97 -3.57 4.02 5.46
CA ILE A 97 -3.24 5.35 4.93
C ILE A 97 -2.14 5.20 3.90
N GLU A 98 -2.42 5.61 2.67
CA GLU A 98 -1.47 5.53 1.57
C GLU A 98 -1.18 6.93 1.01
N LYS A 99 0.11 7.26 0.84
CA LYS A 99 0.52 8.54 0.25
C LYS A 99 1.39 8.32 -0.97
N HIS A 100 1.05 9.00 -2.07
CA HIS A 100 1.81 8.98 -3.31
C HIS A 100 2.39 10.36 -3.61
N ILE A 101 3.65 10.40 -4.03
CA ILE A 101 4.33 11.63 -4.42
C ILE A 101 5.31 11.38 -5.56
N GLY A 102 5.33 12.29 -6.54
CA GLY A 102 6.35 12.35 -7.57
C GLY A 102 7.17 13.62 -7.42
N GLU A 103 8.48 13.52 -7.57
CA GLU A 103 9.42 14.64 -7.48
C GLU A 103 10.51 14.51 -8.56
N GLY A 104 11.30 15.57 -8.72
CA GLY A 104 12.37 15.69 -9.71
C GLY A 104 11.96 16.51 -10.92
N ASP A 105 12.96 17.00 -11.62
CA ASP A 105 12.87 17.88 -12.78
C ASP A 105 13.19 17.19 -14.11
N GLY A 106 13.34 15.87 -14.10
CA GLY A 106 13.55 15.04 -15.29
C GLY A 106 12.34 15.06 -16.22
N SER A 107 12.58 14.77 -17.50
CA SER A 107 11.54 14.64 -18.52
C SER A 107 10.85 13.27 -18.51
N GLY A 108 11.43 12.25 -17.89
CA GLY A 108 10.83 10.94 -17.70
C GLY A 108 9.62 11.00 -16.77
N LYS A 109 8.60 10.20 -17.08
CA LYS A 109 7.37 10.15 -16.28
C LYS A 109 7.56 9.43 -14.95
N ARG A 110 6.77 9.85 -13.97
CA ARG A 110 6.62 9.21 -12.66
C ARG A 110 5.26 8.53 -12.63
N ILE A 111 5.27 7.21 -12.74
CA ILE A 111 4.06 6.38 -12.89
C ILE A 111 3.89 5.53 -11.65
N ILE A 112 2.75 5.64 -10.97
CA ILE A 112 2.40 4.84 -9.79
C ILE A 112 1.08 4.13 -10.05
N ASN A 113 1.12 2.79 -10.18
CA ASN A 113 -0.04 1.95 -10.47
C ASN A 113 -0.36 1.05 -9.27
N PRO A 114 -1.06 1.52 -8.25
CA PRO A 114 -1.38 0.72 -7.09
C PRO A 114 -2.53 -0.25 -7.39
N GLN A 115 -2.41 -1.46 -6.88
CA GLN A 115 -3.49 -2.44 -6.86
C GLN A 115 -3.79 -2.84 -5.42
N THR A 116 -5.07 -2.91 -5.07
CA THR A 116 -5.50 -3.27 -3.73
C THR A 116 -6.57 -4.33 -3.77
N HIS A 117 -6.32 -5.45 -3.09
CA HIS A 117 -7.23 -6.58 -3.01
C HIS A 117 -7.55 -6.87 -1.55
N VAL A 118 -8.83 -6.89 -1.18
CA VAL A 118 -9.29 -7.13 0.19
C VAL A 118 -10.10 -8.40 0.26
N GLU A 119 -9.71 -9.33 1.13
CA GLU A 119 -10.55 -10.44 1.58
C GLU A 119 -10.86 -10.23 3.06
N ALA A 120 -12.12 -10.00 3.39
CA ALA A 120 -12.56 -9.68 4.74
C ALA A 120 -13.51 -10.75 5.26
N GLU A 121 -13.21 -11.31 6.44
CA GLU A 121 -14.09 -12.23 7.15
C GLU A 121 -15.25 -11.48 7.82
N GLU A 122 -16.06 -12.22 8.57
CA GLU A 122 -17.25 -11.73 9.26
C GLU A 122 -16.96 -10.52 10.16
N ASN A 123 -17.73 -9.44 9.99
CA ASN A 123 -17.62 -8.18 10.74
C ASN A 123 -16.26 -7.47 10.68
N ALA A 124 -15.37 -7.86 9.77
CA ALA A 124 -14.11 -7.14 9.58
C ALA A 124 -14.37 -5.75 8.97
N TYR A 125 -13.52 -4.79 9.34
CA TYR A 125 -13.60 -3.41 8.87
C TYR A 125 -12.26 -2.95 8.34
N ILE A 126 -12.27 -2.32 7.17
CA ILE A 126 -11.10 -1.59 6.66
C ILE A 126 -11.51 -0.22 6.11
N GLU A 127 -10.80 0.80 6.55
CA GLU A 127 -10.86 2.15 5.97
C GLU A 127 -9.56 2.42 5.23
N MET A 128 -9.67 2.80 3.96
CA MET A 128 -8.55 3.09 3.07
C MET A 128 -8.57 4.57 2.72
N ASP A 129 -7.56 5.32 3.15
CA ASP A 129 -7.40 6.75 2.88
C ASP A 129 -6.16 6.95 2.00
N THR A 130 -6.36 7.18 0.71
CA THR A 130 -5.28 7.39 -0.24
C THR A 130 -5.18 8.87 -0.62
N VAL A 131 -3.96 9.41 -0.51
CA VAL A 131 -3.66 10.79 -0.91
C VAL A 131 -2.55 10.78 -1.95
N GLN A 132 -2.85 11.24 -3.16
CA GLN A 132 -1.86 11.50 -4.18
C GLN A 132 -1.55 13.00 -4.22
N LEU A 133 -0.35 13.38 -3.74
CA LEU A 133 -0.06 14.77 -3.43
C LEU A 133 0.27 15.61 -4.66
N LYS A 134 1.32 15.24 -5.40
CA LYS A 134 1.80 15.99 -6.59
C LYS A 134 2.77 15.15 -7.40
N GLY A 135 3.07 15.60 -8.61
CA GLY A 135 4.20 15.14 -9.42
C GLY A 135 4.08 13.72 -9.96
N VAL A 136 2.97 13.05 -9.76
CA VAL A 136 2.68 11.75 -10.38
C VAL A 136 2.02 12.03 -11.73
N ASP A 137 2.67 11.59 -12.81
CA ASP A 137 2.25 11.91 -14.18
C ASP A 137 1.14 10.98 -14.68
N SER A 138 1.11 9.75 -14.16
CA SER A 138 0.07 8.77 -14.52
C SER A 138 -0.19 7.79 -13.39
N THR A 139 -1.46 7.43 -13.21
CA THR A 139 -1.88 6.38 -12.27
C THR A 139 -2.99 5.55 -12.90
N LYS A 140 -2.84 4.23 -12.80
CA LYS A 140 -3.93 3.28 -12.96
C LYS A 140 -4.13 2.55 -11.64
N ARG A 141 -5.21 2.88 -10.93
CA ARG A 141 -5.60 2.22 -9.69
C ARG A 141 -6.58 1.09 -9.96
N VAL A 142 -6.35 -0.07 -9.37
CA VAL A 142 -7.28 -1.20 -9.38
C VAL A 142 -7.58 -1.61 -7.95
N SER A 143 -8.89 -1.72 -7.63
CA SER A 143 -9.32 -2.16 -6.30
C SER A 143 -10.37 -3.25 -6.40
N SER A 144 -10.25 -4.28 -5.59
CA SER A 144 -11.26 -5.34 -5.49
C SER A 144 -11.44 -5.78 -4.05
N ALA A 145 -12.66 -6.24 -3.71
CA ALA A 145 -12.96 -6.73 -2.38
C ALA A 145 -13.89 -7.94 -2.41
N LYS A 146 -13.61 -8.91 -1.53
CA LYS A 146 -14.51 -10.00 -1.18
C LYS A 146 -14.86 -9.87 0.30
N LEU A 147 -16.12 -9.59 0.58
CA LEU A 147 -16.60 -9.27 1.93
C LEU A 147 -17.43 -10.40 2.50
N GLY A 148 -17.09 -10.86 3.69
CA GLY A 148 -17.90 -11.76 4.50
C GLY A 148 -19.12 -11.05 5.12
N PRO A 149 -19.98 -11.77 5.83
CA PRO A 149 -21.18 -11.20 6.46
C PRO A 149 -20.81 -10.05 7.42
N GLY A 150 -21.48 -8.92 7.28
CA GLY A 150 -21.25 -7.74 8.12
C GLY A 150 -19.92 -7.02 7.92
N ALA A 151 -19.06 -7.49 7.01
CA ALA A 151 -17.81 -6.82 6.74
C ALA A 151 -18.01 -5.49 6.00
N THR A 152 -17.13 -4.53 6.26
CA THR A 152 -17.23 -3.16 5.71
C THR A 152 -15.90 -2.72 5.14
N ILE A 153 -15.93 -2.13 3.96
CA ILE A 153 -14.82 -1.40 3.35
C ILE A 153 -15.23 0.05 3.09
N VAL A 154 -14.39 0.98 3.46
CA VAL A 154 -14.54 2.42 3.17
C VAL A 154 -13.33 2.86 2.36
N ILE A 155 -13.56 3.44 1.20
CA ILE A 155 -12.49 3.95 0.33
C ILE A 155 -12.62 5.46 0.22
N LYS A 156 -11.55 6.17 0.58
CA LYS A 156 -11.42 7.62 0.46
C LYS A 156 -10.20 7.94 -0.39
N GLU A 157 -10.38 8.75 -1.41
CA GLU A 157 -9.30 9.14 -2.31
C GLU A 157 -9.24 10.66 -2.47
N LYS A 158 -8.04 11.22 -2.34
CA LYS A 158 -7.74 12.63 -2.63
C LYS A 158 -6.61 12.68 -3.65
N ILE A 159 -6.93 13.14 -4.85
CA ILE A 159 -5.98 13.24 -5.95
C ILE A 159 -5.72 14.72 -6.25
N MET A 160 -4.49 15.16 -5.99
CA MET A 160 -4.04 16.54 -6.14
C MET A 160 -2.90 16.64 -7.17
N THR A 161 -3.04 15.96 -8.29
CA THR A 161 -2.07 15.93 -9.38
C THR A 161 -2.70 16.38 -10.68
N HIS A 162 -1.86 16.80 -11.64
CA HIS A 162 -2.28 17.20 -12.98
C HIS A 162 -2.15 16.08 -14.01
N GLY A 163 -1.64 14.92 -13.61
CA GLY A 163 -1.42 13.79 -14.50
C GLY A 163 -2.70 13.04 -14.88
N HIS A 164 -2.54 12.02 -15.70
CA HIS A 164 -3.64 11.14 -16.12
C HIS A 164 -3.97 10.12 -15.05
N GLN A 165 -5.23 10.06 -14.64
CA GLN A 165 -5.68 9.19 -13.54
C GLN A 165 -6.85 8.31 -13.99
N THR A 166 -6.77 7.01 -13.69
CA THR A 166 -7.88 6.06 -13.85
C THR A 166 -8.03 5.24 -12.57
N ALA A 167 -9.27 4.86 -12.23
CA ALA A 167 -9.61 3.96 -11.13
C ALA A 167 -10.66 2.95 -11.59
N GLU A 168 -10.48 1.68 -11.23
CA GLU A 168 -11.37 0.55 -11.51
C GLU A 168 -11.71 -0.20 -10.20
#